data_7c7e327993ae876c6d59e0a9c918b3e8
#
_entry.id   7c7e327993ae876c6d59e0a9c918b3e8
#
_cell.length_a   1.000
_cell.length_b   1.000
_cell.length_c   1.000
_cell.angle_alpha   90.00
_cell.angle_beta   90.00
_cell.angle_gamma   90.00
#
_symmetry.space_group_name_H-M   'P 1'
#
loop_
_entity.id
_entity.type
_entity.pdbx_description
1 polymer ?
#
loop_
_entity_poly.entity_id
_entity_poly.type
_entity_poly.pdbx_seq_one_letter_code
_entity_poly.pdbx_strand_id
1 'polypeptide(L)'
;PEQRVNLHPVVLEVPDDRFGPLRMHYLDEGERTAPLILLTPSQGCWVYIYRKLIPLLTKAGFRTIAPDYIGFGRSDKLPECEDYSFQRHIDWLKSFLNQMDIRDATGFLFDWGGFLGLRIAAEEPHYFARLVLLNTQLPTGDPSPGHEWFRNWREEMLAMESFPQGEMVNTGVTTPLTPAEIAAYDAPYPDESYKTGPRRFPVILPIDPDNPARPANLAAWEQLAHWEKPVLTLFAETFIGTSMGPEKLIEHIPGARGQAHAGLADTGFYIIEDAADELARRTSEFLAAT
;
A
#
# COMPACT_ATOMS: atom_id res chain seq x y z
N PRO A 1 4.28 -20.85 22.02
CA PRO A 1 3.26 -19.95 22.52
C PRO A 1 3.05 -18.88 21.46
N GLU A 2 1.91 -18.94 20.75
CA GLU A 2 1.48 -17.94 19.80
C GLU A 2 1.40 -16.62 20.56
N GLN A 3 2.27 -15.67 20.22
CA GLN A 3 2.09 -14.29 20.60
C GLN A 3 0.83 -13.81 19.90
N ARG A 4 -0.30 -13.82 20.60
CA ARG A 4 -1.48 -13.06 20.19
C ARG A 4 -1.08 -11.59 20.22
N VAL A 5 -0.78 -11.03 19.06
CA VAL A 5 -0.68 -9.59 18.91
C VAL A 5 -2.08 -9.05 19.15
N ASN A 6 -2.32 -8.46 20.33
CA ASN A 6 -3.58 -7.77 20.62
C ASN A 6 -3.57 -6.44 19.86
N LEU A 7 -3.85 -6.49 18.58
CA LEU A 7 -4.09 -5.30 17.79
C LEU A 7 -5.46 -4.74 18.15
N HIS A 8 -5.54 -3.46 18.47
CA HIS A 8 -6.79 -2.79 18.83
C HIS A 8 -7.48 -2.22 17.59
N PRO A 9 -8.44 -2.94 16.98
CA PRO A 9 -9.13 -2.45 15.80
C PRO A 9 -9.97 -1.22 16.13
N VAL A 10 -9.83 -0.18 15.35
CA VAL A 10 -10.61 1.04 15.42
C VAL A 10 -11.31 1.29 14.10
N VAL A 11 -12.41 2.01 14.13
CA VAL A 11 -13.18 2.37 12.93
C VAL A 11 -13.37 3.88 12.89
N LEU A 12 -13.17 4.46 11.71
CA LEU A 12 -13.44 5.86 11.43
C LEU A 12 -14.38 5.94 10.23
N GLU A 13 -15.33 6.86 10.25
CA GLU A 13 -16.25 7.08 9.14
C GLU A 13 -15.67 8.10 8.16
N VAL A 14 -15.49 7.70 6.90
CA VAL A 14 -15.10 8.60 5.81
C VAL A 14 -16.35 8.95 4.98
N PRO A 15 -16.55 10.24 4.62
CA PRO A 15 -17.71 10.64 3.84
C PRO A 15 -17.66 10.06 2.43
N ASP A 16 -18.82 9.74 1.91
CA ASP A 16 -19.01 9.35 0.52
C ASP A 16 -20.33 9.94 0.00
N ASP A 17 -20.28 10.58 -1.17
CA ASP A 17 -21.44 11.32 -1.72
C ASP A 17 -22.59 10.41 -2.16
N ARG A 18 -22.29 9.14 -2.49
CA ARG A 18 -23.30 8.19 -2.98
C ARG A 18 -23.85 7.28 -1.89
N PHE A 19 -22.98 6.84 -0.97
CA PHE A 19 -23.35 5.84 0.04
C PHE A 19 -23.47 6.42 1.46
N GLY A 20 -23.18 7.71 1.65
CA GLY A 20 -23.05 8.31 2.96
C GLY A 20 -21.73 7.93 3.64
N PRO A 21 -21.63 8.04 4.98
CA PRO A 21 -20.40 7.72 5.67
C PRO A 21 -20.08 6.22 5.58
N LEU A 22 -18.86 5.92 5.14
CA LEU A 22 -18.32 4.55 5.02
C LEU A 22 -17.36 4.29 6.17
N ARG A 23 -17.45 3.12 6.80
CA ARG A 23 -16.57 2.71 7.88
C ARG A 23 -15.23 2.24 7.32
N MET A 24 -14.16 2.94 7.68
CA MET A 24 -12.78 2.56 7.42
C MET A 24 -12.16 2.00 8.70
N HIS A 25 -11.84 0.72 8.68
CA HIS A 25 -11.12 0.06 9.76
C HIS A 25 -9.63 0.43 9.70
N TYR A 26 -8.98 0.54 10.87
CA TYR A 26 -7.54 0.73 10.96
C TYR A 26 -6.97 0.15 12.25
N LEU A 27 -5.66 -0.04 12.27
CA LEU A 27 -4.88 -0.33 13.47
C LEU A 27 -4.14 0.93 13.88
N ASP A 28 -4.02 1.17 15.19
CA ASP A 28 -3.28 2.28 15.79
C ASP A 28 -2.49 1.73 17.00
N GLU A 29 -1.21 1.48 16.80
CA GLU A 29 -0.36 0.78 17.75
C GLU A 29 0.89 1.60 18.09
N GLY A 30 1.34 1.47 19.31
CA GLY A 30 2.50 2.20 19.89
C GLY A 30 2.09 3.43 20.68
N GLU A 31 3.09 4.14 21.22
CA GLU A 31 2.87 5.33 22.03
C GLU A 31 2.35 6.49 21.18
N ARG A 32 1.27 7.15 21.60
CA ARG A 32 0.58 8.20 20.83
C ARG A 32 1.45 9.39 20.47
N THR A 33 2.48 9.67 21.24
CA THR A 33 3.43 10.78 21.05
C THR A 33 4.68 10.37 20.27
N ALA A 34 4.82 9.08 19.94
CA ALA A 34 5.95 8.58 19.16
C ALA A 34 5.87 9.01 17.69
N PRO A 35 7.02 9.08 16.99
CA PRO A 35 7.04 9.35 15.55
C PRO A 35 6.14 8.36 14.79
N LEU A 36 5.28 8.90 13.92
CA LEU A 36 4.24 8.12 13.25
C LEU A 36 4.73 7.52 11.94
N ILE A 37 4.43 6.24 11.75
CA ILE A 37 4.56 5.52 10.48
C ILE A 37 3.15 5.14 9.98
N LEU A 38 2.78 5.66 8.81
CA LEU A 38 1.55 5.27 8.11
C LEU A 38 1.86 4.07 7.20
N LEU A 39 1.22 2.93 7.46
CA LEU A 39 1.39 1.67 6.74
C LEU A 39 0.21 1.46 5.80
N THR A 40 0.43 1.46 4.48
CA THR A 40 -0.65 1.34 3.49
C THR A 40 -0.57 -0.01 2.76
N PRO A 41 -1.66 -0.82 2.77
CA PRO A 41 -1.63 -2.17 2.21
C PRO A 41 -1.66 -2.18 0.66
N SER A 42 -1.43 -3.38 0.12
CA SER A 42 -1.34 -3.69 -1.32
C SER A 42 -2.60 -4.37 -1.86
N GLN A 43 -2.61 -4.61 -3.17
CA GLN A 43 -3.52 -5.54 -3.83
C GLN A 43 -3.52 -6.90 -3.13
N GLY A 44 -4.69 -7.47 -2.95
CA GLY A 44 -4.86 -8.78 -2.31
C GLY A 44 -4.69 -8.77 -0.79
N CYS A 45 -4.29 -7.64 -0.20
CA CYS A 45 -3.97 -7.53 1.20
C CYS A 45 -4.97 -6.69 1.99
N TRP A 46 -4.94 -6.86 3.29
CA TRP A 46 -5.48 -5.97 4.29
C TRP A 46 -4.44 -5.80 5.39
N VAL A 47 -4.71 -5.04 6.43
CA VAL A 47 -3.72 -4.73 7.49
C VAL A 47 -3.07 -5.96 8.14
N TYR A 48 -3.62 -7.16 7.93
CA TYR A 48 -3.03 -8.42 8.37
C TYR A 48 -1.61 -8.66 7.84
N ILE A 49 -1.27 -8.12 6.66
CA ILE A 49 0.10 -8.21 6.12
C ILE A 49 1.13 -7.60 7.06
N TYR A 50 0.73 -6.62 7.87
CA TYR A 50 1.60 -5.92 8.80
C TYR A 50 1.74 -6.61 10.18
N ARG A 51 1.12 -7.78 10.40
CA ARG A 51 1.13 -8.47 11.70
C ARG A 51 2.51 -8.79 12.24
N LYS A 52 3.49 -9.02 11.36
CA LYS A 52 4.89 -9.25 11.72
C LYS A 52 5.64 -7.94 11.92
N LEU A 53 5.37 -6.92 11.11
CA LEU A 53 6.11 -5.66 11.04
C LEU A 53 5.71 -4.69 12.17
N ILE A 54 4.41 -4.52 12.46
CA ILE A 54 3.91 -3.59 13.48
C ILE A 54 4.59 -3.81 14.84
N PRO A 55 4.68 -5.04 15.38
CA PRO A 55 5.33 -5.26 16.67
C PRO A 55 6.83 -4.89 16.69
N LEU A 56 7.51 -5.02 15.56
CA LEU A 56 8.92 -4.65 15.43
C LEU A 56 9.09 -3.13 15.45
N LEU A 57 8.27 -2.41 14.70
CA LEU A 57 8.30 -0.94 14.65
C LEU A 57 7.88 -0.31 15.98
N THR A 58 6.83 -0.82 16.63
CA THR A 58 6.39 -0.31 17.94
C THR A 58 7.42 -0.59 19.03
N LYS A 59 8.07 -1.76 19.00
CA LYS A 59 9.20 -2.07 19.88
C LYS A 59 10.40 -1.15 19.64
N ALA A 60 10.60 -0.68 18.41
CA ALA A 60 11.63 0.30 18.06
C ALA A 60 11.27 1.74 18.47
N GLY A 61 10.09 1.97 19.06
CA GLY A 61 9.67 3.27 19.58
C GLY A 61 8.83 4.11 18.61
N PHE A 62 8.25 3.51 17.57
CA PHE A 62 7.38 4.19 16.62
C PHE A 62 5.90 3.92 16.92
N ARG A 63 5.04 4.87 16.57
CA ARG A 63 3.60 4.64 16.43
C ARG A 63 3.30 4.22 15.00
N THR A 64 2.42 3.24 14.82
CA THR A 64 1.99 2.79 13.51
C THR A 64 0.49 2.98 13.35
N ILE A 65 0.07 3.54 12.21
CA ILE A 65 -1.33 3.57 11.80
C ILE A 65 -1.43 2.83 10.46
N ALA A 66 -2.34 1.84 10.39
CA ALA A 66 -2.52 1.02 9.21
C ALA A 66 -4.02 0.93 8.86
N PRO A 67 -4.53 1.68 7.86
CA PRO A 67 -5.93 1.58 7.42
C PRO A 67 -6.15 0.40 6.47
N ASP A 68 -7.32 -0.23 6.55
CA ASP A 68 -7.88 -1.05 5.48
C ASP A 68 -8.61 -0.14 4.49
N TYR A 69 -8.30 -0.23 3.20
CA TYR A 69 -9.04 0.54 2.20
C TYR A 69 -10.52 0.16 2.15
N ILE A 70 -11.39 1.09 1.74
CA ILE A 70 -12.77 0.76 1.42
C ILE A 70 -12.79 -0.34 0.35
N GLY A 71 -13.53 -1.42 0.61
CA GLY A 71 -13.54 -2.63 -0.20
C GLY A 71 -12.62 -3.75 0.32
N PHE A 72 -11.75 -3.46 1.30
CA PHE A 72 -10.75 -4.41 1.80
C PHE A 72 -10.84 -4.64 3.31
N GLY A 73 -10.24 -5.74 3.75
CA GLY A 73 -10.10 -6.05 5.16
C GLY A 73 -11.43 -5.95 5.92
N ARG A 74 -11.42 -5.21 7.01
CA ARG A 74 -12.58 -4.98 7.87
C ARG A 74 -13.34 -3.68 7.56
N SER A 75 -12.92 -2.93 6.54
CA SER A 75 -13.62 -1.75 6.05
C SER A 75 -14.89 -2.14 5.29
N ASP A 76 -15.80 -1.18 5.13
CA ASP A 76 -17.02 -1.38 4.35
C ASP A 76 -16.71 -1.75 2.90
N LYS A 77 -17.58 -2.57 2.32
CA LYS A 77 -17.50 -3.05 0.95
C LYS A 77 -18.69 -2.58 0.16
N LEU A 78 -18.43 -1.96 -0.99
CA LEU A 78 -19.48 -1.46 -1.88
C LEU A 78 -20.00 -2.59 -2.76
N PRO A 79 -21.29 -2.56 -3.14
CA PRO A 79 -21.93 -3.70 -3.79
C PRO A 79 -21.42 -3.98 -5.21
N GLU A 80 -21.02 -2.93 -5.95
CA GLU A 80 -20.65 -3.07 -7.36
C GLU A 80 -19.18 -2.71 -7.58
N CYS A 81 -18.52 -3.39 -8.53
CA CYS A 81 -17.13 -3.07 -8.90
C CYS A 81 -16.98 -1.62 -9.38
N GLU A 82 -17.98 -1.10 -10.10
CA GLU A 82 -18.03 0.25 -10.66
C GLU A 82 -18.10 1.34 -9.60
N ASP A 83 -18.42 0.97 -8.37
CA ASP A 83 -18.43 1.90 -7.23
C ASP A 83 -17.04 2.30 -6.76
N TYR A 84 -16.00 1.62 -7.23
CA TYR A 84 -14.62 1.96 -6.90
C TYR A 84 -13.92 2.63 -8.08
N SER A 85 -13.19 3.69 -7.80
CA SER A 85 -12.27 4.33 -8.74
C SER A 85 -10.97 4.73 -8.05
N PHE A 86 -9.93 4.95 -8.83
CA PHE A 86 -8.64 5.40 -8.30
C PHE A 86 -8.81 6.70 -7.50
N GLN A 87 -9.58 7.67 -8.04
CA GLN A 87 -9.82 8.95 -7.37
C GLN A 87 -10.59 8.78 -6.05
N ARG A 88 -11.62 7.93 -6.00
CA ARG A 88 -12.35 7.69 -4.75
C ARG A 88 -11.45 7.12 -3.65
N HIS A 89 -10.52 6.22 -3.98
CA HIS A 89 -9.55 5.74 -3.00
C HIS A 89 -8.62 6.85 -2.50
N ILE A 90 -8.21 7.79 -3.37
CA ILE A 90 -7.48 9.00 -2.95
C ILE A 90 -8.33 9.82 -1.97
N ASP A 91 -9.58 10.09 -2.32
CA ASP A 91 -10.47 10.95 -1.53
C ASP A 91 -10.78 10.35 -0.15
N TRP A 92 -11.08 9.05 -0.09
CA TRP A 92 -11.29 8.34 1.19
C TRP A 92 -10.03 8.33 2.06
N LEU A 93 -8.86 8.06 1.46
CA LEU A 93 -7.61 8.05 2.22
C LEU A 93 -7.25 9.47 2.71
N LYS A 94 -7.41 10.52 1.88
CA LYS A 94 -7.22 11.91 2.31
C LYS A 94 -8.18 12.29 3.43
N SER A 95 -9.45 11.89 3.34
CA SER A 95 -10.43 12.10 4.40
C SER A 95 -10.01 11.42 5.71
N PHE A 96 -9.52 10.16 5.62
CA PHE A 96 -8.98 9.45 6.78
C PHE A 96 -7.79 10.20 7.40
N LEU A 97 -6.81 10.62 6.59
CA LEU A 97 -5.62 11.34 7.05
C LEU A 97 -5.99 12.65 7.75
N ASN A 98 -6.95 13.40 7.19
CA ASN A 98 -7.44 14.65 7.76
C ASN A 98 -8.15 14.44 9.11
N GLN A 99 -9.05 13.45 9.18
CA GLN A 99 -9.81 13.19 10.42
C GLN A 99 -8.94 12.67 11.55
N MET A 100 -7.87 11.92 11.20
CA MET A 100 -6.85 11.47 12.16
C MET A 100 -5.83 12.56 12.52
N ASP A 101 -5.95 13.76 11.93
CA ASP A 101 -5.00 14.87 12.02
C ASP A 101 -3.54 14.42 11.77
N ILE A 102 -3.35 13.56 10.77
CA ILE A 102 -2.03 13.07 10.40
C ILE A 102 -1.24 14.20 9.75
N ARG A 103 -0.06 14.48 10.30
CA ARG A 103 0.91 15.45 9.80
C ARG A 103 2.31 14.86 9.98
N ASP A 104 3.18 15.19 9.05
CA ASP A 104 4.60 14.84 9.10
C ASP A 104 4.90 13.36 9.41
N ALA A 105 4.01 12.44 8.99
CA ALA A 105 4.21 11.01 9.15
C ALA A 105 5.33 10.49 8.23
N THR A 106 5.90 9.34 8.58
CA THR A 106 6.63 8.52 7.62
C THR A 106 5.63 7.68 6.82
N GLY A 107 5.51 7.93 5.52
CA GLY A 107 4.71 7.08 4.64
C GLY A 107 5.46 5.79 4.32
N PHE A 108 5.03 4.64 4.83
CA PHE A 108 5.52 3.31 4.45
C PHE A 108 4.56 2.74 3.40
N LEU A 109 4.92 2.94 2.15
CA LEU A 109 4.03 2.88 1.01
C LEU A 109 4.35 1.67 0.13
N PHE A 110 3.55 0.63 0.25
CA PHE A 110 3.73 -0.63 -0.46
C PHE A 110 2.73 -0.76 -1.61
N ASP A 111 3.21 -1.02 -2.84
CA ASP A 111 2.40 -1.29 -4.04
C ASP A 111 1.27 -0.25 -4.23
N TRP A 112 0.00 -0.64 -4.10
CA TRP A 112 -1.14 0.28 -4.14
C TRP A 112 -1.04 1.41 -3.13
N GLY A 113 -0.47 1.14 -1.96
CA GLY A 113 -0.16 2.17 -0.99
C GLY A 113 0.76 3.25 -1.55
N GLY A 114 1.70 2.86 -2.40
CA GLY A 114 2.56 3.82 -3.10
C GLY A 114 1.86 4.53 -4.25
N PHE A 115 1.01 3.86 -5.04
CA PHE A 115 0.26 4.51 -6.11
C PHE A 115 -0.64 5.63 -5.57
N LEU A 116 -1.34 5.37 -4.46
CA LEU A 116 -2.18 6.36 -3.79
C LEU A 116 -1.34 7.37 -2.99
N GLY A 117 -0.36 6.87 -2.22
CA GLY A 117 0.45 7.69 -1.31
C GLY A 117 1.36 8.69 -2.03
N LEU A 118 1.99 8.33 -3.15
CA LEU A 118 2.79 9.25 -3.96
C LEU A 118 1.93 10.35 -4.58
N ARG A 119 0.71 10.00 -5.02
CA ARG A 119 -0.25 10.99 -5.51
C ARG A 119 -0.66 11.96 -4.41
N ILE A 120 -0.96 11.46 -3.20
CA ILE A 120 -1.33 12.29 -2.04
C ILE A 120 -0.13 13.13 -1.59
N ALA A 121 1.08 12.57 -1.55
CA ALA A 121 2.29 13.30 -1.19
C ALA A 121 2.56 14.49 -2.12
N ALA A 122 2.33 14.30 -3.42
CA ALA A 122 2.47 15.36 -4.41
C ALA A 122 1.42 16.47 -4.27
N GLU A 123 0.17 16.13 -3.97
CA GLU A 123 -0.93 17.07 -3.83
C GLU A 123 -0.94 17.79 -2.49
N GLU A 124 -0.62 17.07 -1.41
CA GLU A 124 -0.70 17.56 -0.04
C GLU A 124 0.53 17.12 0.77
N PRO A 125 1.69 17.75 0.52
CA PRO A 125 2.98 17.32 1.08
C PRO A 125 3.08 17.42 2.61
N HIS A 126 2.13 18.07 3.27
CA HIS A 126 2.12 18.23 4.71
C HIS A 126 1.79 16.95 5.49
N TYR A 127 1.22 15.92 4.84
CA TYR A 127 0.98 14.64 5.51
C TYR A 127 2.26 13.88 5.83
N PHE A 128 3.30 14.06 5.01
CA PHE A 128 4.51 13.25 5.12
C PHE A 128 5.76 14.09 5.37
N ALA A 129 6.56 13.68 6.36
CA ALA A 129 7.92 14.18 6.56
C ALA A 129 8.92 13.41 5.70
N ARG A 130 8.65 12.14 5.41
CA ARG A 130 9.50 11.25 4.60
C ARG A 130 8.72 10.08 4.05
N LEU A 131 9.30 9.37 3.06
CA LEU A 131 8.66 8.22 2.42
C LEU A 131 9.60 7.01 2.44
N VAL A 132 9.04 5.83 2.70
CA VAL A 132 9.66 4.52 2.45
C VAL A 132 8.80 3.83 1.39
N LEU A 133 9.36 3.60 0.23
CA LEU A 133 8.66 3.07 -0.94
C LEU A 133 9.05 1.61 -1.16
N LEU A 134 8.06 0.72 -1.29
CA LEU A 134 8.26 -0.71 -1.42
C LEU A 134 7.51 -1.25 -2.64
N ASN A 135 8.22 -1.88 -3.57
CA ASN A 135 7.65 -2.51 -4.78
C ASN A 135 6.51 -1.67 -5.40
N THR A 136 6.75 -0.39 -5.62
CA THR A 136 5.74 0.58 -6.03
C THR A 136 6.24 1.60 -7.05
N GLN A 137 5.32 2.38 -7.57
CA GLN A 137 5.57 3.47 -8.53
C GLN A 137 4.38 4.44 -8.52
N LEU A 138 4.39 5.46 -9.37
CA LEU A 138 3.22 6.25 -9.73
C LEU A 138 2.92 6.03 -11.22
N PRO A 139 1.93 5.18 -11.58
CA PRO A 139 1.64 4.88 -12.98
C PRO A 139 1.00 6.08 -13.68
N THR A 140 1.46 6.36 -14.90
CA THR A 140 1.02 7.49 -15.73
C THR A 140 0.31 7.08 -17.02
N GLY A 141 0.09 5.79 -17.23
CA GLY A 141 -0.47 5.27 -18.48
C GLY A 141 0.51 5.26 -19.66
N ASP A 142 1.77 5.65 -19.43
CA ASP A 142 2.79 5.55 -20.47
C ASP A 142 3.24 4.10 -20.65
N PRO A 143 3.62 3.68 -21.88
CA PRO A 143 4.07 2.32 -22.12
C PRO A 143 5.23 1.92 -21.20
N SER A 144 5.14 0.74 -20.61
CA SER A 144 6.16 0.16 -19.74
C SER A 144 6.26 -1.34 -20.02
N PRO A 145 7.45 -1.96 -19.96
CA PRO A 145 7.62 -3.40 -20.15
C PRO A 145 6.73 -4.27 -19.24
N GLY A 146 6.45 -3.83 -18.02
CA GLY A 146 5.56 -4.57 -17.10
C GLY A 146 4.07 -4.47 -17.40
N HIS A 147 3.65 -3.53 -18.24
CA HIS A 147 2.22 -3.33 -18.50
C HIS A 147 1.59 -4.50 -19.28
N GLU A 148 2.34 -5.14 -20.19
CA GLU A 148 1.82 -6.31 -20.90
C GLU A 148 1.63 -7.49 -19.95
N TRP A 149 2.64 -7.79 -19.13
CA TRP A 149 2.52 -8.81 -18.08
C TRP A 149 1.34 -8.53 -17.15
N PHE A 150 1.19 -7.28 -16.70
CA PHE A 150 0.10 -6.88 -15.79
C PHE A 150 -1.27 -7.03 -16.46
N ARG A 151 -1.41 -6.68 -17.75
CA ARG A 151 -2.69 -6.87 -18.48
C ARG A 151 -3.05 -8.35 -18.56
N ASN A 152 -2.11 -9.22 -18.92
CA ASN A 152 -2.33 -10.66 -18.98
C ASN A 152 -2.73 -11.22 -17.60
N TRP A 153 -1.99 -10.86 -16.57
CA TRP A 153 -2.33 -11.23 -15.19
C TRP A 153 -3.72 -10.72 -14.78
N ARG A 154 -4.07 -9.48 -15.12
CA ARG A 154 -5.39 -8.91 -14.85
C ARG A 154 -6.50 -9.68 -15.54
N GLU A 155 -6.33 -10.04 -16.80
CA GLU A 155 -7.30 -10.83 -17.57
C GLU A 155 -7.50 -12.19 -16.94
N GLU A 156 -6.44 -12.88 -16.55
CA GLU A 156 -6.50 -14.16 -15.85
C GLU A 156 -7.24 -14.05 -14.51
N MET A 157 -6.93 -13.05 -13.71
CA MET A 157 -7.58 -12.82 -12.42
C MET A 157 -9.08 -12.51 -12.56
N LEU A 158 -9.45 -11.70 -13.55
CA LEU A 158 -10.86 -11.34 -13.79
C LEU A 158 -11.67 -12.51 -14.35
N ALA A 159 -11.03 -13.42 -15.04
CA ALA A 159 -11.68 -14.64 -15.58
C ALA A 159 -11.97 -15.69 -14.49
N MET A 160 -11.36 -15.59 -13.31
CA MET A 160 -11.58 -16.53 -12.22
C MET A 160 -12.99 -16.38 -11.65
N GLU A 161 -13.71 -17.50 -11.51
CA GLU A 161 -15.03 -17.55 -10.83
C GLU A 161 -14.87 -17.15 -9.36
N SER A 162 -13.86 -17.69 -8.68
CA SER A 162 -13.49 -17.34 -7.31
C SER A 162 -12.17 -16.55 -7.30
N PHE A 163 -12.15 -15.42 -6.60
CA PHE A 163 -10.97 -14.58 -6.48
C PHE A 163 -10.20 -14.93 -5.18
N PRO A 164 -9.12 -15.74 -5.26
CA PRO A 164 -8.48 -16.34 -4.09
C PRO A 164 -7.45 -15.38 -3.48
N GLN A 165 -7.86 -14.51 -2.54
CA GLN A 165 -6.97 -13.50 -1.93
C GLN A 165 -5.75 -14.14 -1.26
N GLY A 166 -5.98 -15.16 -0.42
CA GLY A 166 -4.89 -15.80 0.32
C GLY A 166 -3.90 -16.52 -0.59
N GLU A 167 -4.39 -17.24 -1.62
CA GLU A 167 -3.50 -17.88 -2.60
C GLU A 167 -2.76 -16.86 -3.46
N MET A 168 -3.37 -15.74 -3.80
CA MET A 168 -2.68 -14.66 -4.52
C MET A 168 -1.48 -14.16 -3.72
N VAL A 169 -1.65 -13.94 -2.42
CA VAL A 169 -0.54 -13.56 -1.55
C VAL A 169 0.50 -14.68 -1.48
N ASN A 170 0.07 -15.93 -1.32
CA ASN A 170 0.94 -17.11 -1.23
C ASN A 170 1.81 -17.31 -2.49
N THR A 171 1.31 -17.00 -3.67
CA THR A 171 2.10 -17.08 -4.92
C THR A 171 3.12 -15.96 -5.08
N GLY A 172 2.97 -14.87 -4.33
CA GLY A 172 3.84 -13.69 -4.42
C GLY A 172 4.88 -13.58 -3.30
N VAL A 173 5.03 -14.60 -2.45
CA VAL A 173 6.07 -14.71 -1.41
C VAL A 173 7.12 -15.77 -1.79
N THR A 174 8.31 -15.69 -1.19
CA THR A 174 9.35 -16.71 -1.37
C THR A 174 9.23 -17.86 -0.36
N THR A 175 8.76 -17.56 0.84
CA THR A 175 8.45 -18.57 1.86
C THR A 175 6.95 -18.85 1.85
N PRO A 176 6.48 -20.04 1.44
CA PRO A 176 5.06 -20.35 1.39
C PRO A 176 4.35 -20.09 2.72
N LEU A 177 3.18 -19.48 2.63
CA LEU A 177 2.33 -19.24 3.79
C LEU A 177 1.74 -20.56 4.31
N THR A 178 1.52 -20.63 5.61
CA THR A 178 0.76 -21.73 6.21
C THR A 178 -0.72 -21.67 5.78
N PRO A 179 -1.45 -22.78 5.79
CA PRO A 179 -2.90 -22.78 5.50
C PRO A 179 -3.71 -21.82 6.38
N ALA A 180 -3.28 -21.60 7.62
CA ALA A 180 -3.93 -20.67 8.53
C ALA A 180 -3.70 -19.20 8.11
N GLU A 181 -2.51 -18.87 7.60
CA GLU A 181 -2.20 -17.54 7.09
C GLU A 181 -2.95 -17.25 5.77
N ILE A 182 -3.02 -18.23 4.86
CA ILE A 182 -3.83 -18.15 3.64
C ILE A 182 -5.28 -17.87 4.00
N ALA A 183 -5.86 -18.65 4.89
CA ALA A 183 -7.23 -18.47 5.36
C ALA A 183 -7.45 -17.11 6.06
N ALA A 184 -6.44 -16.56 6.71
CA ALA A 184 -6.53 -15.23 7.34
C ALA A 184 -6.62 -14.11 6.31
N TYR A 185 -5.97 -14.23 5.14
CA TYR A 185 -6.14 -13.27 4.03
C TYR A 185 -7.54 -13.33 3.41
N ASP A 186 -8.16 -14.52 3.37
CA ASP A 186 -9.53 -14.70 2.86
C ASP A 186 -10.62 -14.33 3.90
N ALA A 187 -10.30 -14.30 5.19
CA ALA A 187 -11.26 -14.13 6.28
C ALA A 187 -12.20 -12.90 6.17
N PRO A 188 -11.80 -11.74 5.60
CA PRO A 188 -12.70 -10.60 5.42
C PRO A 188 -13.74 -10.77 4.30
N TYR A 189 -13.70 -11.86 3.54
CA TYR A 189 -14.48 -12.09 2.33
C TYR A 189 -15.28 -13.40 2.43
N PRO A 190 -16.45 -13.39 3.12
CA PRO A 190 -17.25 -14.60 3.32
C PRO A 190 -17.70 -15.29 2.03
N ASP A 191 -17.90 -14.50 0.97
CA ASP A 191 -18.23 -14.97 -0.39
C ASP A 191 -17.78 -13.95 -1.44
N GLU A 192 -18.02 -14.23 -2.74
CA GLU A 192 -17.55 -13.39 -3.85
C GLU A 192 -18.19 -12.00 -3.90
N SER A 193 -19.37 -11.79 -3.30
CA SER A 193 -20.00 -10.46 -3.25
C SER A 193 -19.22 -9.46 -2.39
N TYR A 194 -18.37 -9.95 -1.49
CA TYR A 194 -17.47 -9.11 -0.67
C TYR A 194 -16.17 -8.78 -1.40
N LYS A 195 -15.91 -9.31 -2.59
CA LYS A 195 -14.65 -9.15 -3.34
C LYS A 195 -14.73 -8.13 -4.48
N THR A 196 -15.76 -7.29 -4.52
CA THR A 196 -15.91 -6.22 -5.54
C THR A 196 -14.72 -5.26 -5.56
N GLY A 197 -14.22 -4.82 -4.40
CA GLY A 197 -13.03 -3.99 -4.27
C GLY A 197 -11.76 -4.68 -4.79
N PRO A 198 -11.37 -5.86 -4.28
CA PRO A 198 -10.25 -6.65 -4.79
C PRO A 198 -10.29 -6.90 -6.30
N ARG A 199 -11.43 -7.24 -6.87
CA ARG A 199 -11.60 -7.44 -8.32
C ARG A 199 -11.46 -6.15 -9.10
N ARG A 200 -11.85 -5.00 -8.52
CA ARG A 200 -11.79 -3.70 -9.20
C ARG A 200 -10.40 -3.09 -9.23
N PHE A 201 -9.56 -3.32 -8.25
CA PHE A 201 -8.23 -2.72 -8.16
C PHE A 201 -7.40 -2.90 -9.46
N PRO A 202 -7.23 -4.11 -10.00
CA PRO A 202 -6.48 -4.28 -11.24
C PRO A 202 -7.04 -3.49 -12.44
N VAL A 203 -8.35 -3.21 -12.43
CA VAL A 203 -9.03 -2.50 -13.54
C VAL A 203 -8.82 -1.01 -13.47
N ILE A 204 -8.78 -0.42 -12.27
CA ILE A 204 -8.67 1.03 -12.09
C ILE A 204 -7.22 1.53 -12.03
N LEU A 205 -6.23 0.62 -12.09
CA LEU A 205 -4.82 1.00 -12.13
C LEU A 205 -4.52 1.82 -13.39
N PRO A 206 -3.89 3.00 -13.27
CA PRO A 206 -3.63 3.90 -14.40
C PRO A 206 -2.45 3.45 -15.29
N ILE A 207 -2.57 2.30 -15.95
CA ILE A 207 -1.57 1.76 -16.89
C ILE A 207 -1.88 2.03 -18.36
N ASP A 208 -3.07 2.54 -18.65
CA ASP A 208 -3.51 2.84 -20.00
C ASP A 208 -3.61 4.36 -20.24
N PRO A 209 -3.31 4.86 -21.45
CA PRO A 209 -3.27 6.30 -21.75
C PRO A 209 -4.60 7.04 -21.60
N ASP A 210 -5.72 6.31 -21.67
CA ASP A 210 -7.09 6.82 -21.55
C ASP A 210 -7.65 6.70 -20.12
N ASN A 211 -6.84 6.22 -19.16
CA ASN A 211 -7.28 6.09 -17.78
C ASN A 211 -7.62 7.47 -17.17
N PRO A 212 -8.80 7.63 -16.54
CA PRO A 212 -9.25 8.91 -15.96
C PRO A 212 -8.29 9.51 -14.94
N ALA A 213 -7.49 8.70 -14.22
CA ALA A 213 -6.53 9.17 -13.23
C ALA A 213 -5.23 9.72 -13.84
N ARG A 214 -4.96 9.43 -15.14
CA ARG A 214 -3.72 9.80 -15.81
C ARG A 214 -3.35 11.29 -15.70
N PRO A 215 -4.23 12.25 -16.03
CA PRO A 215 -3.87 13.67 -15.99
C PRO A 215 -3.37 14.12 -14.63
N ALA A 216 -4.04 13.68 -13.59
CA ALA A 216 -3.68 14.02 -12.23
C ALA A 216 -2.42 13.28 -11.74
N ASN A 217 -2.16 12.05 -12.20
CA ASN A 217 -0.90 11.36 -11.91
C ASN A 217 0.30 12.00 -12.64
N LEU A 218 0.11 12.52 -13.85
CA LEU A 218 1.13 13.30 -14.54
C LEU A 218 1.47 14.59 -13.77
N ALA A 219 0.45 15.34 -13.35
CA ALA A 219 0.65 16.54 -12.52
C ALA A 219 1.34 16.20 -11.19
N ALA A 220 0.97 15.09 -10.55
CA ALA A 220 1.64 14.63 -9.35
C ALA A 220 3.12 14.26 -9.60
N TRP A 221 3.41 13.65 -10.74
CA TRP A 221 4.79 13.34 -11.13
C TRP A 221 5.64 14.61 -11.29
N GLU A 222 5.08 15.67 -11.89
CA GLU A 222 5.74 16.98 -11.96
C GLU A 222 6.01 17.57 -10.56
N GLN A 223 5.07 17.44 -9.62
CA GLN A 223 5.27 17.91 -8.25
C GLN A 223 6.35 17.10 -7.50
N LEU A 224 6.41 15.78 -7.71
CA LEU A 224 7.42 14.91 -7.12
C LEU A 224 8.85 15.27 -7.56
N ALA A 225 9.03 15.92 -8.73
CA ALA A 225 10.32 16.46 -9.16
C ALA A 225 10.84 17.59 -8.26
N HIS A 226 10.00 18.15 -7.38
CA HIS A 226 10.32 19.16 -6.39
C HIS A 226 10.29 18.65 -4.95
N TRP A 227 10.11 17.34 -4.76
CA TRP A 227 10.04 16.74 -3.43
C TRP A 227 11.44 16.53 -2.85
N GLU A 228 11.81 17.40 -1.89
CA GLU A 228 13.13 17.39 -1.23
C GLU A 228 13.16 16.58 0.07
N LYS A 229 11.98 16.22 0.64
CA LYS A 229 11.91 15.43 1.87
C LYS A 229 12.46 14.02 1.62
N PRO A 230 13.11 13.38 2.62
CA PRO A 230 13.80 12.10 2.41
C PRO A 230 12.90 10.98 1.87
N VAL A 231 13.43 10.22 0.89
CA VAL A 231 12.74 9.08 0.26
C VAL A 231 13.66 7.87 0.20
N LEU A 232 13.32 6.81 0.91
CA LEU A 232 14.00 5.51 0.85
C LEU A 232 13.24 4.56 -0.06
N THR A 233 13.93 3.78 -0.88
CA THR A 233 13.34 2.67 -1.64
C THR A 233 13.88 1.33 -1.16
N LEU A 234 12.97 0.39 -0.88
CA LEU A 234 13.27 -0.98 -0.48
C LEU A 234 12.48 -1.94 -1.40
N PHE A 235 13.16 -2.57 -2.34
CA PHE A 235 12.51 -3.34 -3.40
C PHE A 235 12.99 -4.80 -3.39
N ALA A 236 12.14 -5.73 -3.78
CA ALA A 236 12.54 -7.10 -4.06
C ALA A 236 13.44 -7.13 -5.30
N GLU A 237 14.61 -7.81 -5.21
CA GLU A 237 15.53 -7.89 -6.35
C GLU A 237 15.00 -8.74 -7.50
N THR A 238 14.17 -9.72 -7.20
CA THR A 238 13.71 -10.74 -8.16
C THR A 238 12.31 -10.49 -8.69
N PHE A 239 11.63 -9.43 -8.25
CA PHE A 239 10.25 -9.20 -8.66
C PHE A 239 10.16 -8.65 -10.09
N ILE A 240 9.79 -9.51 -11.03
CA ILE A 240 9.64 -9.20 -12.47
C ILE A 240 8.33 -8.43 -12.77
N GLY A 241 7.32 -8.51 -11.92
CA GLY A 241 5.99 -7.93 -12.14
C GLY A 241 5.94 -6.41 -12.15
N THR A 242 6.85 -5.75 -11.44
CA THR A 242 7.16 -4.35 -11.64
C THR A 242 8.47 -4.26 -12.43
N SER A 243 8.46 -4.43 -13.72
CA SER A 243 9.62 -4.17 -14.59
C SER A 243 10.09 -2.70 -14.54
N MET A 244 9.61 -1.95 -13.57
CA MET A 244 10.09 -0.66 -13.14
C MET A 244 10.66 -0.83 -11.74
N GLY A 245 11.97 -0.99 -11.67
CA GLY A 245 12.70 -0.92 -10.42
C GLY A 245 12.60 0.47 -9.78
N PRO A 246 13.28 0.70 -8.67
CA PRO A 246 13.26 1.98 -7.96
C PRO A 246 13.95 3.11 -8.72
N GLU A 247 14.68 2.81 -9.82
CA GLU A 247 15.58 3.75 -10.52
C GLU A 247 14.85 5.03 -10.92
N LYS A 248 13.67 4.88 -11.55
CA LYS A 248 12.89 6.04 -11.99
C LYS A 248 12.46 6.93 -10.82
N LEU A 249 12.12 6.35 -9.67
CA LEU A 249 11.77 7.10 -8.47
C LEU A 249 13.01 7.81 -7.89
N ILE A 250 14.14 7.11 -7.81
CA ILE A 250 15.40 7.64 -7.27
C ILE A 250 15.94 8.79 -8.13
N GLU A 251 15.87 8.65 -9.45
CA GLU A 251 16.34 9.67 -10.41
C GLU A 251 15.45 10.91 -10.39
N HIS A 252 14.12 10.70 -10.29
CA HIS A 252 13.14 11.77 -10.44
C HIS A 252 12.91 12.58 -9.16
N ILE A 253 12.94 11.92 -7.99
CA ILE A 253 12.60 12.55 -6.70
C ILE A 253 13.87 13.04 -6.00
N PRO A 254 14.09 14.36 -5.86
CA PRO A 254 15.32 14.91 -5.25
C PRO A 254 15.61 14.37 -3.85
N GLY A 255 14.58 14.17 -3.02
CA GLY A 255 14.71 13.63 -1.66
C GLY A 255 15.19 12.18 -1.57
N ALA A 256 15.24 11.44 -2.70
CA ALA A 256 15.81 10.11 -2.75
C ALA A 256 17.34 10.11 -2.86
N ARG A 257 17.95 11.20 -3.31
CA ARG A 257 19.39 11.24 -3.55
C ARG A 257 20.19 11.04 -2.27
N GLY A 258 21.17 10.13 -2.33
CA GLY A 258 22.07 9.87 -1.21
C GLY A 258 21.48 9.04 -0.07
N GLN A 259 20.25 8.53 -0.22
CA GLN A 259 19.65 7.63 0.75
C GLN A 259 20.18 6.19 0.58
N ALA A 260 20.07 5.37 1.64
CA ALA A 260 20.55 4.00 1.68
C ALA A 260 19.56 3.01 1.01
N HIS A 261 19.22 3.27 -0.26
CA HIS A 261 18.35 2.38 -1.04
C HIS A 261 18.86 0.95 -1.05
N ALA A 262 17.94 -0.04 -1.12
CA ALA A 262 18.34 -1.42 -1.19
C ALA A 262 17.38 -2.28 -2.02
N GLY A 263 17.96 -3.20 -2.80
CA GLY A 263 17.33 -4.43 -3.20
C GLY A 263 17.36 -5.42 -2.04
N LEU A 264 16.27 -6.16 -1.82
CA LEU A 264 16.21 -7.23 -0.84
C LEU A 264 16.21 -8.57 -1.58
N ALA A 265 17.29 -9.31 -1.38
CA ALA A 265 17.43 -10.66 -1.92
C ALA A 265 16.45 -11.63 -1.26
N ASP A 266 16.13 -12.72 -1.96
CA ASP A 266 15.26 -13.79 -1.45
C ASP A 266 13.88 -13.31 -0.99
N THR A 267 13.35 -12.23 -1.59
CA THR A 267 12.01 -11.72 -1.34
C THR A 267 11.16 -11.72 -2.60
N GLY A 268 9.86 -11.99 -2.46
CA GLY A 268 8.87 -11.89 -3.51
C GLY A 268 8.18 -10.53 -3.56
N PHE A 269 7.05 -10.49 -4.28
CA PHE A 269 6.25 -9.26 -4.36
C PHE A 269 5.77 -8.79 -2.99
N TYR A 270 5.26 -9.71 -2.16
CA TYR A 270 4.80 -9.39 -0.81
C TYR A 270 5.98 -9.35 0.17
N ILE A 271 6.94 -8.48 -0.12
CA ILE A 271 8.21 -8.28 0.61
C ILE A 271 8.03 -8.14 2.14
N ILE A 272 6.87 -7.67 2.59
CA ILE A 272 6.55 -7.51 4.01
C ILE A 272 6.37 -8.86 4.70
N GLU A 273 5.86 -9.86 3.98
CA GLU A 273 5.76 -11.24 4.49
C GLU A 273 7.13 -11.89 4.63
N ASP A 274 8.00 -11.67 3.64
CA ASP A 274 9.30 -12.33 3.56
C ASP A 274 10.38 -11.67 4.43
N ALA A 275 10.35 -10.35 4.61
CA ALA A 275 11.47 -9.59 5.17
C ALA A 275 11.09 -8.57 6.26
N ALA A 276 10.09 -8.85 7.10
CA ALA A 276 9.60 -7.90 8.11
C ALA A 276 10.70 -7.36 9.04
N ASP A 277 11.63 -8.22 9.50
CA ASP A 277 12.74 -7.82 10.39
C ASP A 277 13.70 -6.84 9.69
N GLU A 278 14.10 -7.14 8.45
CA GLU A 278 15.01 -6.30 7.67
C GLU A 278 14.33 -4.96 7.29
N LEU A 279 13.05 -4.98 6.95
CA LEU A 279 12.27 -3.78 6.69
C LEU A 279 12.17 -2.89 7.93
N ALA A 280 11.90 -3.48 9.10
CA ALA A 280 11.86 -2.74 10.37
C ALA A 280 13.22 -2.12 10.70
N ARG A 281 14.31 -2.87 10.55
CA ARG A 281 15.68 -2.40 10.79
C ARG A 281 16.03 -1.23 9.88
N ARG A 282 15.88 -1.39 8.54
CA ARG A 282 16.22 -0.34 7.57
C ARG A 282 15.37 0.90 7.71
N THR A 283 14.06 0.71 7.98
CA THR A 283 13.16 1.84 8.25
C THR A 283 13.61 2.59 9.48
N SER A 284 13.95 1.89 10.57
CA SER A 284 14.43 2.53 11.81
C SER A 284 15.74 3.29 11.62
N GLU A 285 16.70 2.72 10.88
CA GLU A 285 17.97 3.39 10.53
C GLU A 285 17.74 4.64 9.68
N PHE A 286 16.86 4.56 8.69
CA PHE A 286 16.48 5.71 7.86
C PHE A 286 15.84 6.83 8.68
N LEU A 287 14.90 6.50 9.58
CA LEU A 287 14.26 7.47 10.45
C LEU A 287 15.24 8.12 11.45
N ALA A 288 16.24 7.38 11.89
CA ALA A 288 17.28 7.91 12.79
C ALA A 288 18.26 8.85 12.07
N ALA A 289 18.40 8.71 10.75
CA ALA A 289 19.34 9.51 9.93
C ALA A 289 18.69 10.76 9.32
N THR A 290 17.35 10.87 9.35
CA THR A 290 16.57 11.91 8.66
C THR A 290 15.53 12.56 9.59
#